data_8825ff231b54c45c269803999c5d99c5
#
_entry.id   8825ff231b54c45c269803999c5d99c5
#
_cell.length_a   1.000
_cell.length_b   1.000
_cell.length_c   1.000
_cell.angle_alpha   90.00
_cell.angle_beta   90.00
_cell.angle_gamma   90.00
#
_symmetry.space_group_name_H-M   'P 1'
#
loop_
_entity.id
_entity.type
_entity.pdbx_description
1 polymer ?
#
loop_
_entity_poly.entity_id
_entity_poly.type
_entity_poly.pdbx_seq_one_letter_code
_entity_poly.pdbx_strand_id
1 'polypeptide(L)'
;MATQIPSLSAPPGYRPQADDTGVETDLLCFYLLRQKTVAERLQMGAQLTRSARQFALNCFHQRFAQLTPRQFARKIAEAWLQEHCPADYVPGGSEVSWIQDSIQLAVELHQIFVAEDIPYYVTGGVAAIAYGESRTTQDLDVVLFVSRAVVPALASALEQAGFYVPGVDDVVSGRMRTLQVTQVDTISRADLIIADDTVYEQQKLARRQAYRLTNETSIYLASPEDLVVNKLRWGQQSQSQKQWRDVLGVLKAQQESLDYEYMHRWAPEFDLAAVLEQATVEAGVREIADRQWATAIYPTIHHAFEIAQARNRTTQPSPNLEIADGNLYTLTRDRAAQTLTVVAKTDDRDIARYDSQGTVLMASPSRQDRQQWREIAARIQ
;
A
#
# COMPACT_ATOMS: atom_id res chain seq x y z
N MET A 1 -4.55 5.08 -33.22
CA MET A 1 -4.87 6.47 -32.83
C MET A 1 -3.77 6.92 -31.89
N ALA A 2 -3.11 8.05 -32.16
CA ALA A 2 -2.14 8.61 -31.22
C ALA A 2 -2.89 9.08 -29.99
N THR A 3 -2.60 8.50 -28.84
CA THR A 3 -3.17 8.91 -27.55
C THR A 3 -2.64 10.30 -27.26
N GLN A 4 -3.49 11.30 -27.28
CA GLN A 4 -3.10 12.67 -26.95
C GLN A 4 -2.76 12.71 -25.45
N ILE A 5 -1.50 12.98 -25.13
CA ILE A 5 -1.04 13.12 -23.74
C ILE A 5 -1.69 14.39 -23.18
N PRO A 6 -2.43 14.32 -22.04
CA PRO A 6 -3.01 15.50 -21.42
C PRO A 6 -1.91 16.44 -20.91
N SER A 7 -2.24 17.73 -20.77
CA SER A 7 -1.36 18.66 -20.06
C SER A 7 -1.29 18.23 -18.59
N LEU A 8 -0.10 17.86 -18.13
CA LEU A 8 0.16 17.40 -16.77
C LEU A 8 0.83 18.54 -16.00
N SER A 9 0.25 18.93 -14.86
CA SER A 9 0.83 19.92 -13.95
C SER A 9 0.96 19.32 -12.55
N ALA A 10 2.09 19.56 -11.91
CA ALA A 10 2.32 19.11 -10.54
C ALA A 10 1.68 20.08 -9.56
N PRO A 11 0.93 19.58 -8.54
CA PRO A 11 0.47 20.43 -7.45
C PRO A 11 1.64 20.88 -6.55
N PRO A 12 1.47 21.93 -5.74
CA PRO A 12 2.48 22.39 -4.81
C PRO A 12 2.95 21.26 -3.88
N GLY A 13 4.26 21.14 -3.69
CA GLY A 13 4.89 20.12 -2.85
C GLY A 13 5.08 18.75 -3.49
N TYR A 14 4.69 18.57 -4.76
CA TYR A 14 4.93 17.32 -5.49
C TYR A 14 6.41 16.98 -5.56
N ARG A 15 6.75 15.71 -5.27
CA ARG A 15 8.11 15.18 -5.34
C ARG A 15 8.23 14.10 -6.41
N PRO A 16 9.17 14.20 -7.35
CA PRO A 16 9.48 13.11 -8.27
C PRO A 16 9.94 11.85 -7.56
N GLN A 17 9.80 10.72 -8.22
CA GLN A 17 10.11 9.40 -7.67
C GLN A 17 11.62 9.19 -7.47
N ALA A 18 12.45 9.86 -8.26
CA ALA A 18 13.89 9.84 -8.13
C ALA A 18 14.47 11.26 -8.35
N ASP A 19 15.62 11.53 -7.72
CA ASP A 19 16.25 12.87 -7.73
C ASP A 19 16.75 13.28 -9.12
N ASP A 20 17.01 12.31 -10.02
CA ASP A 20 17.45 12.51 -11.39
C ASP A 20 16.27 12.55 -12.40
N THR A 21 15.03 12.46 -11.92
CA THR A 21 13.83 12.46 -12.75
C THR A 21 13.13 13.82 -12.68
N GLY A 22 12.95 14.48 -13.85
CA GLY A 22 12.18 15.72 -13.90
C GLY A 22 10.71 15.51 -13.59
N VAL A 23 10.06 16.53 -13.02
CA VAL A 23 8.64 16.50 -12.61
C VAL A 23 7.73 16.08 -13.76
N GLU A 24 7.90 16.65 -14.95
CA GLU A 24 7.07 16.32 -16.12
C GLU A 24 7.22 14.85 -16.55
N THR A 25 8.45 14.33 -16.49
CA THR A 25 8.73 12.92 -16.80
C THR A 25 8.07 11.99 -15.78
N ASP A 26 8.16 12.33 -14.50
CA ASP A 26 7.55 11.56 -13.42
C ASP A 26 6.02 11.52 -13.56
N LEU A 27 5.39 12.68 -13.81
CA LEU A 27 3.95 12.77 -14.05
C LEU A 27 3.52 11.94 -15.28
N LEU A 28 4.28 11.98 -16.37
CA LEU A 28 4.01 11.16 -17.54
C LEU A 28 4.14 9.67 -17.26
N CYS A 29 5.18 9.26 -16.54
CA CYS A 29 5.38 7.86 -16.15
C CYS A 29 4.17 7.35 -15.33
N PHE A 30 3.72 8.11 -14.33
CA PHE A 30 2.57 7.71 -13.53
C PHE A 30 1.25 7.78 -14.30
N TYR A 31 1.08 8.74 -15.22
CA TYR A 31 -0.05 8.76 -16.13
C TYR A 31 -0.13 7.46 -16.97
N LEU A 32 0.99 6.98 -17.50
CA LEU A 32 1.04 5.72 -18.26
C LEU A 32 0.85 4.49 -17.37
N LEU A 33 1.40 4.49 -16.16
CA LEU A 33 1.22 3.40 -15.20
C LEU A 33 -0.24 3.26 -14.76
N ARG A 34 -0.98 4.35 -14.59
CA ARG A 34 -2.42 4.30 -14.26
C ARG A 34 -3.26 3.61 -15.33
N GLN A 35 -2.81 3.60 -16.57
CA GLN A 35 -3.51 2.91 -17.67
C GLN A 35 -3.22 1.40 -17.71
N LYS A 36 -2.31 0.91 -16.88
CA LYS A 36 -1.96 -0.50 -16.77
C LYS A 36 -2.80 -1.19 -15.71
N THR A 37 -3.25 -2.39 -16.02
CA THR A 37 -3.85 -3.29 -15.04
C THR A 37 -2.82 -3.74 -14.01
N VAL A 38 -3.28 -4.25 -12.86
CA VAL A 38 -2.40 -4.86 -11.84
C VAL A 38 -1.59 -6.00 -12.44
N ALA A 39 -2.20 -6.87 -13.25
CA ALA A 39 -1.53 -7.97 -13.91
C ALA A 39 -0.40 -7.48 -14.85
N GLU A 40 -0.65 -6.43 -15.64
CA GLU A 40 0.39 -5.86 -16.51
C GLU A 40 1.55 -5.26 -15.70
N ARG A 41 1.27 -4.54 -14.60
CA ARG A 41 2.33 -4.00 -13.73
C ARG A 41 3.15 -5.10 -13.07
N LEU A 42 2.51 -6.17 -12.59
CA LEU A 42 3.19 -7.36 -12.07
C LEU A 42 4.08 -8.00 -13.14
N GLN A 43 3.56 -8.17 -14.37
CA GLN A 43 4.34 -8.71 -15.49
C GLN A 43 5.55 -7.85 -15.83
N MET A 44 5.43 -6.51 -15.81
CA MET A 44 6.56 -5.60 -16.00
C MET A 44 7.63 -5.80 -14.93
N GLY A 45 7.25 -5.86 -13.65
CA GLY A 45 8.17 -6.12 -12.54
C GLY A 45 8.86 -7.49 -12.64
N ALA A 46 8.10 -8.53 -13.02
CA ALA A 46 8.63 -9.86 -13.27
C ALA A 46 9.68 -9.85 -14.40
N GLN A 47 9.39 -9.20 -15.52
CA GLN A 47 10.33 -9.07 -16.64
C GLN A 47 11.60 -8.33 -16.24
N LEU A 48 11.48 -7.21 -15.48
CA LEU A 48 12.65 -6.48 -14.96
C LEU A 48 13.50 -7.38 -14.06
N THR A 49 12.89 -8.14 -13.14
CA THR A 49 13.61 -9.05 -12.25
C THR A 49 14.32 -10.16 -13.03
N ARG A 50 13.65 -10.81 -13.97
CA ARG A 50 14.26 -11.85 -14.82
C ARG A 50 15.41 -11.30 -15.64
N SER A 51 15.24 -10.14 -16.28
CA SER A 51 16.29 -9.49 -17.07
C SER A 51 17.52 -9.12 -16.22
N ALA A 52 17.30 -8.60 -15.01
CA ALA A 52 18.39 -8.28 -14.09
C ALA A 52 19.15 -9.54 -13.64
N ARG A 53 18.43 -10.63 -13.31
CA ARG A 53 19.04 -11.91 -12.95
C ARG A 53 19.82 -12.52 -14.12
N GLN A 54 19.26 -12.52 -15.34
CA GLN A 54 19.94 -12.99 -16.54
C GLN A 54 21.22 -12.19 -16.83
N PHE A 55 21.15 -10.85 -16.70
CA PHE A 55 22.33 -10.01 -16.85
C PHE A 55 23.40 -10.34 -15.79
N ALA A 56 23.00 -10.52 -14.54
CA ALA A 56 23.90 -10.92 -13.46
C ALA A 56 24.57 -12.27 -13.76
N LEU A 57 23.83 -13.29 -14.21
CA LEU A 57 24.38 -14.59 -14.61
C LEU A 57 25.46 -14.45 -15.70
N ASN A 58 25.18 -13.65 -16.74
CA ASN A 58 26.15 -13.41 -17.81
C ASN A 58 27.46 -12.77 -17.28
N CYS A 59 27.34 -11.80 -16.36
CA CYS A 59 28.50 -11.19 -15.71
C CYS A 59 29.25 -12.20 -14.83
N PHE A 60 28.54 -13.08 -14.11
CA PHE A 60 29.17 -14.12 -13.28
C PHE A 60 29.90 -15.14 -14.12
N HIS A 61 29.36 -15.57 -15.26
CA HIS A 61 30.06 -16.48 -16.20
C HIS A 61 31.39 -15.88 -16.66
N GLN A 62 31.41 -14.62 -17.03
CA GLN A 62 32.65 -13.96 -17.45
C GLN A 62 33.67 -13.88 -16.30
N ARG A 63 33.20 -13.55 -15.10
CA ARG A 63 34.08 -13.34 -13.94
C ARG A 63 34.58 -14.65 -13.31
N PHE A 64 33.79 -15.72 -13.36
CA PHE A 64 34.04 -16.98 -12.67
C PHE A 64 34.09 -18.19 -13.62
N ALA A 65 34.60 -18.00 -14.84
CA ALA A 65 34.69 -19.03 -15.88
C ALA A 65 35.46 -20.30 -15.46
N GLN A 66 36.32 -20.17 -14.44
CA GLN A 66 37.15 -21.28 -13.94
C GLN A 66 36.45 -22.16 -12.90
N LEU A 67 35.26 -21.75 -12.40
CA LEU A 67 34.56 -22.55 -11.40
C LEU A 67 33.90 -23.77 -12.02
N THR A 68 33.84 -24.86 -11.25
CA THR A 68 33.00 -26.01 -11.61
C THR A 68 31.51 -25.62 -11.52
N PRO A 69 30.59 -26.32 -12.21
CA PRO A 69 29.17 -26.00 -12.17
C PRO A 69 28.61 -25.93 -10.75
N ARG A 70 29.04 -26.83 -9.84
CA ARG A 70 28.61 -26.81 -8.43
C ARG A 70 29.12 -25.59 -7.66
N GLN A 71 30.38 -25.19 -7.90
CA GLN A 71 30.96 -24.00 -7.29
C GLN A 71 30.31 -22.74 -7.83
N PHE A 72 29.99 -22.72 -9.13
CA PHE A 72 29.27 -21.60 -9.75
C PHE A 72 27.87 -21.47 -9.18
N ALA A 73 27.09 -22.55 -9.10
CA ALA A 73 25.75 -22.56 -8.49
C ALA A 73 25.77 -22.04 -7.04
N ARG A 74 26.75 -22.53 -6.25
CA ARG A 74 26.95 -22.02 -4.88
C ARG A 74 27.23 -20.52 -4.86
N LYS A 75 28.07 -20.03 -5.77
CA LYS A 75 28.42 -18.61 -5.86
C LYS A 75 27.25 -17.73 -6.22
N ILE A 76 26.37 -18.18 -7.09
CA ILE A 76 25.11 -17.51 -7.42
C ILE A 76 24.18 -17.46 -6.21
N ALA A 77 24.00 -18.59 -5.49
CA ALA A 77 23.19 -18.64 -4.28
C ALA A 77 23.71 -17.66 -3.21
N GLU A 78 25.00 -17.61 -2.96
CA GLU A 78 25.61 -16.64 -2.03
C GLU A 78 25.34 -15.19 -2.43
N ALA A 79 25.44 -14.88 -3.71
CA ALA A 79 25.22 -13.52 -4.21
C ALA A 79 23.75 -13.07 -4.11
N TRP A 80 22.80 -14.00 -4.31
CA TRP A 80 21.37 -13.65 -4.35
C TRP A 80 20.70 -13.76 -2.99
N LEU A 81 21.11 -14.71 -2.15
CA LEU A 81 20.56 -14.90 -0.80
C LEU A 81 21.34 -14.10 0.27
N GLN A 82 22.58 -13.66 -0.04
CA GLN A 82 23.42 -12.88 0.85
C GLN A 82 23.56 -13.53 2.25
N GLU A 83 23.27 -12.81 3.33
CA GLU A 83 23.32 -13.30 4.72
C GLU A 83 22.31 -14.43 5.01
N HIS A 84 21.31 -14.59 4.16
CA HIS A 84 20.29 -15.65 4.28
C HIS A 84 20.68 -16.96 3.55
N CYS A 85 21.86 -17.01 2.91
CA CYS A 85 22.31 -18.20 2.22
C CYS A 85 22.76 -19.28 3.23
N PRO A 86 22.09 -20.47 3.30
CA PRO A 86 22.50 -21.52 4.21
C PRO A 86 23.94 -21.99 3.92
N ALA A 87 24.68 -22.39 4.98
CA ALA A 87 26.11 -22.69 4.88
C ALA A 87 26.46 -23.75 3.81
N ASP A 88 25.64 -24.81 3.73
CA ASP A 88 25.86 -25.95 2.81
C ASP A 88 24.91 -25.95 1.60
N TYR A 89 24.16 -24.87 1.41
CA TYR A 89 23.18 -24.81 0.32
C TYR A 89 23.85 -24.70 -1.04
N VAL A 90 23.51 -25.61 -1.94
CA VAL A 90 23.83 -25.55 -3.36
C VAL A 90 22.51 -25.77 -4.12
N PRO A 91 22.10 -24.83 -4.98
CA PRO A 91 20.84 -24.97 -5.71
C PRO A 91 20.82 -26.20 -6.61
N GLY A 92 19.69 -26.89 -6.58
CA GLY A 92 19.50 -28.13 -7.36
C GLY A 92 19.11 -27.89 -8.81
N GLY A 93 18.46 -26.77 -9.10
CA GLY A 93 17.94 -26.46 -10.43
C GLY A 93 18.99 -26.05 -11.46
N SER A 94 18.54 -25.48 -12.55
CA SER A 94 19.37 -24.97 -13.63
C SER A 94 19.35 -23.44 -13.65
N GLU A 95 20.24 -22.82 -14.42
CA GLU A 95 20.29 -21.36 -14.58
C GLU A 95 18.97 -20.77 -15.08
N VAL A 96 18.21 -21.54 -15.86
CA VAL A 96 16.86 -21.14 -16.30
C VAL A 96 15.89 -21.06 -15.13
N SER A 97 15.97 -22.01 -14.18
CA SER A 97 15.12 -21.96 -12.97
C SER A 97 15.57 -20.89 -11.99
N TRP A 98 16.87 -20.57 -11.92
CA TRP A 98 17.37 -19.53 -11.00
C TRP A 98 16.93 -18.10 -11.35
N ILE A 99 16.58 -17.84 -12.63
CA ILE A 99 16.04 -16.51 -13.03
C ILE A 99 14.56 -16.32 -12.71
N GLN A 100 13.91 -17.27 -12.02
CA GLN A 100 12.52 -17.16 -11.59
C GLN A 100 12.27 -15.86 -10.81
N ASP A 101 11.12 -15.25 -11.02
CA ASP A 101 10.70 -14.05 -10.30
C ASP A 101 9.79 -14.37 -9.10
N SER A 102 9.59 -13.35 -8.23
CA SER A 102 8.80 -13.50 -7.00
C SER A 102 7.31 -13.76 -7.25
N ILE A 103 6.79 -13.48 -8.44
CA ILE A 103 5.38 -13.72 -8.77
C ILE A 103 5.17 -15.22 -9.01
N GLN A 104 6.09 -15.87 -9.68
CA GLN A 104 6.04 -17.31 -9.86
C GLN A 104 6.15 -18.06 -8.53
N LEU A 105 7.02 -17.59 -7.64
CA LEU A 105 7.10 -18.11 -6.28
C LEU A 105 5.77 -17.91 -5.52
N ALA A 106 5.10 -16.77 -5.70
CA ALA A 106 3.80 -16.52 -5.08
C ALA A 106 2.72 -17.49 -5.58
N VAL A 107 2.78 -17.90 -6.85
CA VAL A 107 1.88 -18.93 -7.43
C VAL A 107 2.14 -20.30 -6.81
N GLU A 108 3.40 -20.71 -6.67
CA GLU A 108 3.76 -21.99 -6.04
C GLU A 108 3.28 -22.05 -4.58
N LEU A 109 3.54 -21.01 -3.81
CA LEU A 109 3.08 -20.90 -2.41
C LEU A 109 1.56 -20.85 -2.31
N HIS A 110 0.86 -20.16 -3.23
CA HIS A 110 -0.59 -20.15 -3.27
C HIS A 110 -1.19 -21.56 -3.32
N GLN A 111 -0.64 -22.46 -4.15
CA GLN A 111 -1.13 -23.83 -4.27
C GLN A 111 -1.01 -24.58 -2.94
N ILE A 112 0.09 -24.37 -2.21
CA ILE A 112 0.31 -24.98 -0.89
C ILE A 112 -0.69 -24.40 0.13
N PHE A 113 -0.84 -23.06 0.19
CA PHE A 113 -1.73 -22.43 1.14
C PHE A 113 -3.20 -22.80 0.92
N VAL A 114 -3.62 -22.96 -0.33
CA VAL A 114 -4.98 -23.42 -0.66
C VAL A 114 -5.18 -24.88 -0.26
N ALA A 115 -4.19 -25.74 -0.51
CA ALA A 115 -4.27 -27.15 -0.12
C ALA A 115 -4.34 -27.35 1.41
N GLU A 116 -3.69 -26.48 2.17
CA GLU A 116 -3.64 -26.50 3.63
C GLU A 116 -4.73 -25.62 4.30
N ASP A 117 -5.65 -25.04 3.52
CA ASP A 117 -6.71 -24.12 3.98
C ASP A 117 -6.16 -22.94 4.80
N ILE A 118 -5.04 -22.36 4.36
CA ILE A 118 -4.36 -21.25 5.02
C ILE A 118 -4.76 -19.92 4.39
N PRO A 119 -5.50 -19.05 5.11
CA PRO A 119 -5.77 -17.69 4.65
C PRO A 119 -4.48 -16.86 4.62
N TYR A 120 -4.25 -16.14 3.53
CA TYR A 120 -3.04 -15.35 3.34
C TYR A 120 -3.27 -14.15 2.44
N TYR A 121 -2.29 -13.25 2.41
CA TYR A 121 -2.09 -12.27 1.35
C TYR A 121 -0.60 -11.96 1.14
N VAL A 122 -0.23 -11.64 -0.09
CA VAL A 122 1.08 -11.12 -0.47
C VAL A 122 1.14 -9.62 -0.20
N THR A 123 2.26 -9.15 0.32
CA THR A 123 2.49 -7.73 0.66
C THR A 123 3.87 -7.26 0.15
N GLY A 124 4.47 -6.28 0.78
CA GLY A 124 5.85 -5.87 0.55
C GLY A 124 6.15 -5.40 -0.87
N GLY A 125 7.23 -5.94 -1.46
CA GLY A 125 7.73 -5.52 -2.76
C GLY A 125 6.81 -5.87 -3.92
N VAL A 126 6.22 -7.08 -3.91
CA VAL A 126 5.31 -7.55 -4.97
C VAL A 126 4.02 -6.72 -4.99
N ALA A 127 3.42 -6.45 -3.82
CA ALA A 127 2.24 -5.61 -3.74
C ALA A 127 2.56 -4.14 -4.16
N ALA A 128 3.75 -3.63 -3.84
CA ALA A 128 4.17 -2.29 -4.28
C ALA A 128 4.29 -2.19 -5.81
N ILE A 129 4.76 -3.24 -6.48
CA ILE A 129 4.79 -3.33 -7.95
C ILE A 129 3.36 -3.38 -8.52
N ALA A 130 2.48 -4.15 -7.89
CA ALA A 130 1.09 -4.29 -8.34
C ALA A 130 0.33 -2.96 -8.34
N TYR A 131 0.56 -2.13 -7.33
CA TYR A 131 -0.20 -0.89 -7.14
C TYR A 131 0.55 0.38 -7.52
N GLY A 132 1.86 0.34 -7.64
CA GLY A 132 2.70 1.51 -7.85
C GLY A 132 3.64 1.38 -9.05
N GLU A 133 4.90 1.73 -8.82
CA GLU A 133 5.96 1.72 -9.81
C GLU A 133 6.53 0.30 -10.01
N SER A 134 6.71 -0.10 -11.28
CA SER A 134 7.36 -1.35 -11.62
C SER A 134 8.86 -1.28 -11.32
N ARG A 135 9.35 -2.20 -10.49
CA ARG A 135 10.76 -2.34 -10.12
C ARG A 135 11.13 -3.79 -9.88
N THR A 136 12.40 -4.06 -9.65
CA THR A 136 12.84 -5.39 -9.22
C THR A 136 12.51 -5.62 -7.74
N THR A 137 12.19 -6.87 -7.38
CA THR A 137 12.14 -7.33 -5.99
C THR A 137 12.81 -8.70 -5.89
N GLN A 138 13.51 -8.94 -4.78
CA GLN A 138 14.22 -10.20 -4.54
C GLN A 138 13.40 -11.15 -3.68
N ASP A 139 12.68 -10.58 -2.71
CA ASP A 139 11.96 -11.32 -1.69
C ASP A 139 10.45 -11.25 -1.94
N LEU A 140 9.76 -12.27 -1.49
CA LEU A 140 8.32 -12.33 -1.44
C LEU A 140 7.85 -12.27 0.01
N ASP A 141 7.14 -11.22 0.36
CA ASP A 141 6.53 -11.07 1.69
C ASP A 141 5.10 -11.58 1.68
N VAL A 142 4.77 -12.55 2.54
CA VAL A 142 3.44 -13.14 2.67
C VAL A 142 3.00 -13.13 4.12
N VAL A 143 1.79 -12.64 4.38
CA VAL A 143 1.18 -12.70 5.71
C VAL A 143 0.21 -13.87 5.78
N LEU A 144 0.39 -14.73 6.79
CA LEU A 144 -0.40 -15.95 7.02
C LEU A 144 -1.29 -15.77 8.26
N PHE A 145 -2.54 -16.18 8.13
CA PHE A 145 -3.51 -16.18 9.24
C PHE A 145 -3.68 -17.61 9.79
N VAL A 146 -2.68 -18.02 10.55
CA VAL A 146 -2.63 -19.35 11.20
C VAL A 146 -2.22 -19.25 12.65
N SER A 147 -2.66 -20.20 13.47
CA SER A 147 -2.09 -20.37 14.79
C SER A 147 -0.69 -20.95 14.70
N ARG A 148 0.17 -20.64 15.67
CA ARG A 148 1.53 -21.20 15.73
C ARG A 148 1.56 -22.73 15.81
N ALA A 149 0.48 -23.35 16.29
CA ALA A 149 0.35 -24.81 16.34
C ALA A 149 0.28 -25.46 14.94
N VAL A 150 -0.12 -24.73 13.90
CA VAL A 150 -0.20 -25.20 12.50
C VAL A 150 1.16 -25.11 11.80
N VAL A 151 2.09 -24.29 12.30
CA VAL A 151 3.39 -24.02 11.64
C VAL A 151 4.20 -25.30 11.35
N PRO A 152 4.29 -26.33 12.24
CA PRO A 152 5.00 -27.57 11.90
C PRO A 152 4.40 -28.34 10.71
N ALA A 153 3.07 -28.37 10.61
CA ALA A 153 2.39 -29.02 9.46
C ALA A 153 2.66 -28.25 8.16
N LEU A 154 2.56 -26.93 8.19
CA LEU A 154 2.92 -26.07 7.06
C LEU A 154 4.38 -26.26 6.63
N ALA A 155 5.31 -26.31 7.60
CA ALA A 155 6.73 -26.53 7.31
C ALA A 155 6.93 -27.88 6.58
N SER A 156 6.28 -28.96 7.05
CA SER A 156 6.34 -30.27 6.38
C SER A 156 5.78 -30.25 4.96
N ALA A 157 4.68 -29.52 4.71
CA ALA A 157 4.11 -29.35 3.37
C ALA A 157 5.06 -28.56 2.44
N LEU A 158 5.69 -27.50 2.96
CA LEU A 158 6.68 -26.72 2.24
C LEU A 158 7.94 -27.56 1.91
N GLU A 159 8.45 -28.35 2.85
CA GLU A 159 9.60 -29.25 2.63
C GLU A 159 9.29 -30.30 1.56
N GLN A 160 8.09 -30.88 1.57
CA GLN A 160 7.63 -31.81 0.53
C GLN A 160 7.54 -31.15 -0.86
N ALA A 161 7.27 -29.84 -0.90
CA ALA A 161 7.26 -29.04 -2.13
C ALA A 161 8.66 -28.51 -2.54
N GLY A 162 9.73 -28.94 -1.88
CA GLY A 162 11.11 -28.58 -2.23
C GLY A 162 11.61 -27.28 -1.61
N PHE A 163 11.01 -26.82 -0.52
CA PHE A 163 11.50 -25.65 0.21
C PHE A 163 12.42 -26.07 1.37
N TYR A 164 13.44 -25.28 1.59
CA TYR A 164 14.21 -25.30 2.82
C TYR A 164 13.54 -24.38 3.85
N VAL A 165 13.22 -24.92 5.03
CA VAL A 165 12.38 -24.27 6.05
C VAL A 165 13.08 -24.23 7.41
N PRO A 166 14.03 -23.31 7.65
CA PRO A 166 14.71 -23.21 8.93
C PRO A 166 13.86 -22.44 9.97
N GLY A 167 14.16 -22.63 11.27
CA GLY A 167 13.65 -21.80 12.36
C GLY A 167 12.21 -22.08 12.77
N VAL A 168 11.65 -23.24 12.45
CA VAL A 168 10.28 -23.65 12.79
C VAL A 168 10.04 -23.53 14.31
N ASP A 169 10.97 -24.01 15.15
CA ASP A 169 10.87 -23.97 16.60
C ASP A 169 10.86 -22.54 17.17
N ASP A 170 11.55 -21.60 16.51
CA ASP A 170 11.58 -20.20 16.90
C ASP A 170 10.22 -19.52 16.64
N VAL A 171 9.56 -19.88 15.54
CA VAL A 171 8.22 -19.38 15.21
C VAL A 171 7.17 -20.00 16.13
N VAL A 172 7.22 -21.32 16.34
CA VAL A 172 6.30 -22.03 17.23
C VAL A 172 6.39 -21.49 18.66
N SER A 173 7.60 -21.30 19.20
CA SER A 173 7.82 -20.75 20.55
C SER A 173 7.51 -19.25 20.68
N GLY A 174 7.30 -18.56 19.57
CA GLY A 174 7.03 -17.12 19.54
C GLY A 174 8.25 -16.20 19.64
N ARG A 175 9.47 -16.76 19.61
CA ARG A 175 10.69 -15.97 19.53
C ARG A 175 10.80 -15.20 18.21
N MET A 176 10.30 -15.80 17.12
CA MET A 176 10.19 -15.16 15.81
C MET A 176 8.75 -15.15 15.32
N ARG A 177 8.43 -14.22 14.45
CA ARG A 177 7.13 -14.09 13.76
C ARG A 177 7.19 -14.44 12.29
N THR A 178 8.38 -14.54 11.74
CA THR A 178 8.61 -14.78 10.33
C THR A 178 9.32 -16.12 10.14
N LEU A 179 8.72 -16.97 9.33
CA LEU A 179 9.33 -18.20 8.83
C LEU A 179 9.94 -17.89 7.47
N GLN A 180 11.26 -17.88 7.38
CA GLN A 180 11.94 -17.69 6.11
C GLN A 180 12.04 -19.02 5.37
N VAL A 181 11.63 -19.03 4.10
CA VAL A 181 11.68 -20.24 3.29
C VAL A 181 12.42 -19.98 1.98
N THR A 182 13.20 -20.94 1.52
CA THR A 182 13.96 -20.87 0.26
C THR A 182 13.60 -22.05 -0.60
N GLN A 183 13.11 -21.79 -1.81
CA GLN A 183 12.87 -22.83 -2.80
C GLN A 183 14.23 -23.33 -3.33
N VAL A 184 14.49 -24.64 -3.16
CA VAL A 184 15.83 -25.21 -3.31
C VAL A 184 16.35 -25.16 -4.75
N ASP A 185 15.46 -25.31 -5.73
CA ASP A 185 15.85 -25.37 -7.14
C ASP A 185 15.96 -24.00 -7.81
N THR A 186 15.29 -22.96 -7.27
CA THR A 186 15.15 -21.68 -7.96
C THR A 186 15.88 -20.51 -7.27
N ILE A 187 16.46 -20.74 -6.10
CA ILE A 187 17.11 -19.71 -5.27
C ILE A 187 16.12 -18.57 -4.91
N SER A 188 14.83 -18.88 -4.88
CA SER A 188 13.78 -17.91 -4.58
C SER A 188 13.42 -17.98 -3.10
N ARG A 189 13.30 -16.82 -2.45
CA ARG A 189 13.03 -16.71 -1.01
C ARG A 189 11.70 -16.04 -0.74
N ALA A 190 10.99 -16.54 0.28
CA ALA A 190 9.83 -15.88 0.83
C ALA A 190 9.93 -15.74 2.36
N ASP A 191 9.41 -14.62 2.86
CA ASP A 191 9.24 -14.33 4.27
C ASP A 191 7.76 -14.54 4.62
N LEU A 192 7.45 -15.62 5.33
CA LEU A 192 6.10 -15.99 5.75
C LEU A 192 5.86 -15.44 7.15
N ILE A 193 5.08 -14.37 7.24
CA ILE A 193 4.83 -13.60 8.46
C ILE A 193 3.55 -14.11 9.10
N ILE A 194 3.62 -14.61 10.34
CA ILE A 194 2.43 -15.01 11.08
C ILE A 194 1.71 -13.76 11.61
N ALA A 195 0.46 -13.57 11.22
CA ALA A 195 -0.35 -12.44 11.64
C ALA A 195 -0.63 -12.47 13.15
N ASP A 196 -0.71 -11.29 13.77
CA ASP A 196 -1.25 -11.18 15.14
C ASP A 196 -2.78 -11.25 15.11
N ASP A 197 -3.37 -11.69 16.22
CA ASP A 197 -4.81 -11.66 16.39
C ASP A 197 -5.29 -10.29 16.89
N THR A 198 -5.27 -9.31 15.97
CA THR A 198 -5.74 -7.95 16.24
C THR A 198 -6.85 -7.55 15.28
N VAL A 199 -7.68 -6.59 15.68
CA VAL A 199 -8.74 -6.05 14.83
C VAL A 199 -8.18 -5.53 13.50
N TYR A 200 -7.03 -4.87 13.53
CA TYR A 200 -6.40 -4.35 12.33
C TYR A 200 -5.95 -5.47 11.37
N GLU A 201 -5.31 -6.53 11.88
CA GLU A 201 -4.91 -7.68 11.06
C GLU A 201 -6.11 -8.39 10.43
N GLN A 202 -7.20 -8.58 11.18
CA GLN A 202 -8.44 -9.16 10.66
C GLN A 202 -9.08 -8.28 9.56
N GLN A 203 -9.03 -6.96 9.72
CA GLN A 203 -9.51 -6.05 8.67
C GLN A 203 -8.64 -6.12 7.40
N LYS A 204 -7.31 -6.21 7.53
CA LYS A 204 -6.42 -6.40 6.37
C LYS A 204 -6.74 -7.69 5.62
N LEU A 205 -6.97 -8.79 6.35
CA LEU A 205 -7.39 -10.05 5.73
C LEU A 205 -8.71 -9.90 4.97
N ALA A 206 -9.71 -9.26 5.57
CA ALA A 206 -11.00 -9.02 4.94
C ALA A 206 -10.92 -8.12 3.70
N ARG A 207 -9.96 -7.18 3.68
CA ARG A 207 -9.74 -6.23 2.56
C ARG A 207 -8.77 -6.74 1.50
N ARG A 208 -8.16 -7.94 1.68
CA ARG A 208 -7.27 -8.49 0.66
C ARG A 208 -7.99 -8.63 -0.68
N GLN A 209 -7.26 -8.42 -1.76
CA GLN A 209 -7.80 -8.41 -3.10
C GLN A 209 -7.28 -9.61 -3.89
N ALA A 210 -8.18 -10.33 -4.58
CA ALA A 210 -7.82 -11.43 -5.45
C ALA A 210 -7.47 -10.90 -6.84
N TYR A 211 -6.29 -11.24 -7.35
CA TYR A 211 -5.85 -10.88 -8.69
C TYR A 211 -5.57 -12.11 -9.52
N ARG A 212 -6.25 -12.17 -10.67
CA ARG A 212 -6.04 -13.23 -11.64
C ARG A 212 -4.75 -12.97 -12.43
N LEU A 213 -3.81 -13.90 -12.36
CA LEU A 213 -2.55 -13.88 -13.10
C LEU A 213 -2.66 -14.66 -14.41
N THR A 214 -3.38 -15.79 -14.40
CA THR A 214 -3.71 -16.63 -15.56
C THR A 214 -5.19 -17.01 -15.53
N ASN A 215 -5.67 -17.77 -16.51
CA ASN A 215 -7.05 -18.26 -16.50
C ASN A 215 -7.38 -19.16 -15.30
N GLU A 216 -6.37 -19.81 -14.71
CA GLU A 216 -6.54 -20.81 -13.66
C GLU A 216 -5.95 -20.38 -12.32
N THR A 217 -5.12 -19.33 -12.27
CA THR A 217 -4.40 -18.92 -11.06
C THR A 217 -4.70 -17.50 -10.65
N SER A 218 -5.08 -17.36 -9.39
CA SER A 218 -5.23 -16.08 -8.72
C SER A 218 -4.37 -16.06 -7.45
N ILE A 219 -3.82 -14.91 -7.10
CA ILE A 219 -3.16 -14.68 -5.80
C ILE A 219 -3.90 -13.60 -5.02
N TYR A 220 -3.75 -13.61 -3.71
CA TYR A 220 -4.30 -12.55 -2.86
C TYR A 220 -3.19 -11.54 -2.52
N LEU A 221 -3.48 -10.24 -2.75
CA LEU A 221 -2.60 -9.14 -2.35
C LEU A 221 -3.25 -8.37 -1.19
N ALA A 222 -2.43 -7.78 -0.33
CA ALA A 222 -2.91 -6.74 0.60
C ALA A 222 -3.64 -5.64 -0.17
N SER A 223 -4.59 -4.94 0.45
CA SER A 223 -5.17 -3.75 -0.17
C SER A 223 -4.09 -2.66 -0.36
N PRO A 224 -4.21 -1.77 -1.34
CA PRO A 224 -3.22 -0.71 -1.53
C PRO A 224 -3.13 0.23 -0.31
N GLU A 225 -4.24 0.48 0.39
CA GLU A 225 -4.25 1.29 1.61
C GLU A 225 -3.50 0.62 2.74
N ASP A 226 -3.72 -0.69 2.96
CA ASP A 226 -3.00 -1.46 3.99
C ASP A 226 -1.51 -1.53 3.67
N LEU A 227 -1.16 -1.64 2.39
CA LEU A 227 0.24 -1.58 1.97
C LEU A 227 0.86 -0.22 2.30
N VAL A 228 0.18 0.90 2.01
CA VAL A 228 0.65 2.25 2.33
C VAL A 228 0.86 2.41 3.83
N VAL A 229 -0.14 2.07 4.67
CA VAL A 229 -0.04 2.17 6.12
C VAL A 229 1.12 1.33 6.67
N ASN A 230 1.25 0.08 6.22
CA ASN A 230 2.35 -0.80 6.64
C ASN A 230 3.72 -0.26 6.23
N LYS A 231 3.85 0.25 5.00
CA LYS A 231 5.13 0.83 4.53
C LYS A 231 5.50 2.10 5.26
N LEU A 232 4.55 2.95 5.61
CA LEU A 232 4.79 4.12 6.46
C LEU A 232 5.28 3.69 7.84
N ARG A 233 4.64 2.68 8.45
CA ARG A 233 5.03 2.14 9.76
C ARG A 233 6.46 1.58 9.75
N TRP A 234 6.81 0.78 8.76
CA TRP A 234 8.18 0.25 8.60
C TRP A 234 9.18 1.35 8.24
N GLY A 235 8.79 2.29 7.39
CA GLY A 235 9.63 3.42 6.98
C GLY A 235 9.98 4.34 8.14
N GLN A 236 9.05 4.60 9.06
CA GLN A 236 9.28 5.40 10.26
C GLN A 236 10.31 4.75 11.18
N GLN A 237 10.29 3.42 11.34
CA GLN A 237 11.21 2.68 12.18
C GLN A 237 12.62 2.57 11.55
N SER A 238 12.71 2.37 10.25
CA SER A 238 13.96 2.08 9.52
C SER A 238 14.55 3.29 8.80
N GLN A 239 13.85 4.43 8.73
CA GLN A 239 14.18 5.61 7.91
C GLN A 239 14.50 5.26 6.45
N SER A 240 13.86 4.24 5.92
CA SER A 240 14.13 3.66 4.61
C SER A 240 13.53 4.49 3.47
N GLN A 241 14.40 5.08 2.64
CA GLN A 241 13.95 5.78 1.42
C GLN A 241 13.23 4.86 0.44
N LYS A 242 13.55 3.56 0.42
CA LYS A 242 12.85 2.56 -0.41
C LYS A 242 11.37 2.44 -0.02
N GLN A 243 11.07 2.40 1.29
CA GLN A 243 9.68 2.34 1.77
C GLN A 243 8.92 3.62 1.40
N TRP A 244 9.56 4.78 1.55
CA TRP A 244 8.98 6.07 1.16
C TRP A 244 8.67 6.14 -0.33
N ARG A 245 9.61 5.72 -1.17
CA ARG A 245 9.42 5.63 -2.62
C ARG A 245 8.25 4.73 -2.99
N ASP A 246 8.13 3.57 -2.37
CA ASP A 246 7.01 2.65 -2.60
C ASP A 246 5.66 3.29 -2.20
N VAL A 247 5.59 4.02 -1.07
CA VAL A 247 4.40 4.76 -0.65
C VAL A 247 4.01 5.80 -1.70
N LEU A 248 4.93 6.68 -2.10
CA LEU A 248 4.65 7.69 -3.10
C LEU A 248 4.22 7.05 -4.43
N GLY A 249 4.87 5.96 -4.84
CA GLY A 249 4.54 5.23 -6.06
C GLY A 249 3.11 4.69 -6.05
N VAL A 250 2.66 4.12 -4.93
CA VAL A 250 1.27 3.63 -4.78
C VAL A 250 0.28 4.80 -4.81
N LEU A 251 0.52 5.86 -4.03
CA LEU A 251 -0.37 7.03 -3.99
C LEU A 251 -0.51 7.68 -5.37
N LYS A 252 0.60 7.88 -6.10
CA LYS A 252 0.63 8.47 -7.45
C LYS A 252 -0.07 7.61 -8.49
N ALA A 253 0.03 6.28 -8.37
CA ALA A 253 -0.55 5.37 -9.35
C ALA A 253 -2.03 5.08 -9.10
N GLN A 254 -2.50 5.06 -7.84
CA GLN A 254 -3.86 4.69 -7.47
C GLN A 254 -4.81 5.90 -7.36
N GLN A 255 -4.33 7.05 -6.92
CA GLN A 255 -5.08 8.31 -6.82
C GLN A 255 -6.49 8.15 -6.23
N GLU A 256 -7.54 8.42 -7.02
CA GLU A 256 -8.95 8.40 -6.60
C GLU A 256 -9.45 7.00 -6.21
N SER A 257 -8.76 5.93 -6.60
CA SER A 257 -9.16 4.56 -6.27
C SER A 257 -8.86 4.17 -4.82
N LEU A 258 -8.06 4.99 -4.10
CA LEU A 258 -7.73 4.75 -2.69
C LEU A 258 -8.83 5.25 -1.75
N ASP A 259 -9.05 4.51 -0.68
CA ASP A 259 -9.86 4.93 0.48
C ASP A 259 -8.97 5.70 1.46
N TYR A 260 -8.86 7.02 1.26
CA TYR A 260 -8.06 7.89 2.15
C TYR A 260 -8.65 7.95 3.56
N GLU A 261 -9.99 7.82 3.71
CA GLU A 261 -10.62 7.83 5.02
C GLU A 261 -10.24 6.59 5.85
N TYR A 262 -10.10 5.44 5.22
CA TYR A 262 -9.55 4.27 5.86
C TYR A 262 -8.11 4.49 6.35
N MET A 263 -7.24 5.04 5.51
CA MET A 263 -5.86 5.33 5.91
C MET A 263 -5.79 6.37 7.03
N HIS A 264 -6.58 7.44 6.94
CA HIS A 264 -6.66 8.47 7.98
C HIS A 264 -7.27 7.96 9.30
N ARG A 265 -8.06 6.89 9.28
CA ARG A 265 -8.57 6.23 10.49
C ARG A 265 -7.48 5.48 11.22
N TRP A 266 -6.64 4.72 10.48
CA TRP A 266 -5.61 3.88 11.07
C TRP A 266 -4.29 4.60 11.33
N ALA A 267 -3.97 5.64 10.58
CA ALA A 267 -2.71 6.35 10.75
C ALA A 267 -2.47 6.90 12.17
N PRO A 268 -3.45 7.47 12.88
CA PRO A 268 -3.27 7.92 14.27
C PRO A 268 -2.96 6.78 15.26
N GLU A 269 -3.53 5.59 15.06
CA GLU A 269 -3.30 4.41 15.91
C GLU A 269 -1.84 3.94 15.89
N PHE A 270 -1.08 4.36 14.88
CA PHE A 270 0.32 4.01 14.68
C PHE A 270 1.25 5.23 14.66
N ASP A 271 0.79 6.40 15.12
CA ASP A 271 1.53 7.67 15.09
C ASP A 271 1.97 8.11 13.68
N LEU A 272 1.23 7.69 12.64
CA LEU A 272 1.55 7.94 11.23
C LEU A 272 0.81 9.14 10.62
N ALA A 273 -0.06 9.83 11.37
CA ALA A 273 -0.94 10.85 10.80
C ALA A 273 -0.18 12.00 10.09
N ALA A 274 0.93 12.47 10.67
CA ALA A 274 1.75 13.52 10.05
C ALA A 274 2.50 13.02 8.82
N VAL A 275 3.00 11.78 8.89
CA VAL A 275 3.78 11.16 7.80
C VAL A 275 2.87 10.83 6.61
N LEU A 276 1.63 10.38 6.86
CA LEU A 276 0.64 10.16 5.80
C LEU A 276 0.27 11.49 5.12
N GLU A 277 0.07 12.58 5.88
CA GLU A 277 -0.20 13.89 5.31
C GLU A 277 0.95 14.38 4.41
N GLN A 278 2.20 14.24 4.86
CA GLN A 278 3.37 14.53 4.04
C GLN A 278 3.37 13.70 2.76
N ALA A 279 3.09 12.40 2.85
CA ALA A 279 3.06 11.52 1.68
C ALA A 279 1.99 11.93 0.66
N THR A 280 0.79 12.35 1.11
CA THR A 280 -0.26 12.84 0.20
C THR A 280 0.13 14.13 -0.52
N VAL A 281 0.85 15.04 0.15
CA VAL A 281 1.39 16.26 -0.48
C VAL A 281 2.47 15.91 -1.51
N GLU A 282 3.47 15.12 -1.11
CA GLU A 282 4.58 14.75 -2.00
C GLU A 282 4.14 13.89 -3.18
N ALA A 283 3.10 13.09 -3.03
CA ALA A 283 2.50 12.33 -4.13
C ALA A 283 1.54 13.17 -5.00
N GLY A 284 1.20 14.40 -4.60
CA GLY A 284 0.28 15.26 -5.32
C GLY A 284 -1.19 14.84 -5.27
N VAL A 285 -1.58 14.12 -4.22
CA VAL A 285 -2.96 13.57 -4.06
C VAL A 285 -3.72 14.18 -2.90
N ARG A 286 -3.18 15.24 -2.27
CA ARG A 286 -3.81 15.88 -1.12
C ARG A 286 -5.23 16.37 -1.40
N GLU A 287 -5.45 17.03 -2.54
CA GLU A 287 -6.78 17.54 -2.90
C GLU A 287 -7.81 16.40 -3.07
N ILE A 288 -7.36 15.24 -3.54
CA ILE A 288 -8.20 14.05 -3.67
C ILE A 288 -8.61 13.56 -2.28
N ALA A 289 -7.63 13.42 -1.37
CA ALA A 289 -7.87 13.01 0.01
C ALA A 289 -8.78 13.99 0.77
N ASP A 290 -8.57 15.29 0.59
CA ASP A 290 -9.39 16.33 1.20
C ASP A 290 -10.84 16.30 0.68
N ARG A 291 -11.02 16.08 -0.63
CA ARG A 291 -12.34 15.96 -1.24
C ARG A 291 -13.10 14.70 -0.78
N GLN A 292 -12.42 13.57 -0.67
CA GLN A 292 -13.02 12.34 -0.14
C GLN A 292 -13.48 12.55 1.32
N TRP A 293 -12.63 13.15 2.16
CA TRP A 293 -13.01 13.51 3.52
C TRP A 293 -14.25 14.40 3.57
N ALA A 294 -14.26 15.47 2.78
CA ALA A 294 -15.41 16.38 2.76
C ALA A 294 -16.70 15.70 2.30
N THR A 295 -16.61 14.80 1.32
CA THR A 295 -17.75 13.98 0.86
C THR A 295 -18.26 13.08 1.98
N ALA A 296 -17.35 12.38 2.67
CA ALA A 296 -17.72 11.47 3.76
C ALA A 296 -18.35 12.17 4.96
N ILE A 297 -17.93 13.39 5.27
CA ILE A 297 -18.41 14.14 6.45
C ILE A 297 -19.66 14.98 6.18
N TYR A 298 -20.04 15.22 4.92
CA TYR A 298 -21.17 16.06 4.55
C TYR A 298 -22.49 15.69 5.26
N PRO A 299 -22.89 14.39 5.36
CA PRO A 299 -24.13 14.02 6.07
C PRO A 299 -24.12 14.49 7.53
N THR A 300 -22.98 14.39 8.20
CA THR A 300 -22.81 14.84 9.59
C THR A 300 -22.92 16.37 9.72
N ILE A 301 -22.28 17.10 8.80
CA ILE A 301 -22.33 18.56 8.74
C ILE A 301 -23.77 19.03 8.50
N HIS A 302 -24.44 18.44 7.53
CA HIS A 302 -25.82 18.77 7.20
C HIS A 302 -26.75 18.52 8.40
N HIS A 303 -26.64 17.35 9.02
CA HIS A 303 -27.43 17.00 10.21
C HIS A 303 -27.14 17.92 11.41
N ALA A 304 -25.88 18.28 11.65
CA ALA A 304 -25.51 19.24 12.68
C ALA A 304 -26.16 20.61 12.46
N PHE A 305 -26.23 21.07 11.20
CA PHE A 305 -26.90 22.32 10.84
C PHE A 305 -28.42 22.25 11.09
N GLU A 306 -29.07 21.13 10.70
CA GLU A 306 -30.52 20.94 10.95
C GLU A 306 -30.86 20.88 12.43
N ILE A 307 -30.04 20.22 13.26
CA ILE A 307 -30.21 20.22 14.72
C ILE A 307 -30.11 21.62 15.28
N ALA A 308 -29.15 22.44 14.81
CA ALA A 308 -28.99 23.81 15.26
C ALA A 308 -30.20 24.65 14.88
N GLN A 309 -30.73 24.46 13.67
CA GLN A 309 -31.92 25.13 13.18
C GLN A 309 -33.18 24.76 14.02
N ALA A 310 -33.40 23.46 14.22
CA ALA A 310 -34.54 22.95 15.02
C ALA A 310 -34.50 23.43 16.50
N ARG A 311 -33.33 23.72 17.03
CA ARG A 311 -33.14 24.24 18.39
C ARG A 311 -33.10 25.77 18.46
N ASN A 312 -33.43 26.47 17.38
CA ASN A 312 -33.35 27.92 17.27
C ASN A 312 -31.97 28.51 17.67
N ARG A 313 -30.90 27.77 17.31
CA ARG A 313 -29.51 28.19 17.54
C ARG A 313 -28.84 28.73 16.27
N THR A 314 -29.62 29.14 15.30
CA THR A 314 -29.19 29.81 14.09
C THR A 314 -29.49 31.30 14.16
N THR A 315 -28.59 32.10 13.59
CA THR A 315 -28.77 33.53 13.37
C THR A 315 -28.98 33.78 11.89
N GLN A 316 -29.81 34.80 11.58
CA GLN A 316 -30.12 35.15 10.20
C GLN A 316 -29.78 36.63 9.95
N PRO A 317 -28.48 36.94 9.69
CA PRO A 317 -28.01 38.33 9.52
C PRO A 317 -28.54 38.99 8.24
N SER A 318 -29.00 38.17 7.26
CA SER A 318 -29.71 38.67 6.07
C SER A 318 -30.72 37.61 5.58
N PRO A 319 -31.66 37.95 4.66
CA PRO A 319 -32.67 37.01 4.17
C PRO A 319 -32.10 35.76 3.51
N ASN A 320 -30.87 35.85 2.98
CA ASN A 320 -30.20 34.78 2.27
C ASN A 320 -29.10 34.06 3.09
N LEU A 321 -28.75 34.59 4.27
CA LEU A 321 -27.66 34.06 5.08
C LEU A 321 -28.17 33.52 6.41
N GLU A 322 -27.87 32.26 6.70
CA GLU A 322 -28.20 31.59 7.94
C GLU A 322 -26.95 30.96 8.55
N ILE A 323 -26.67 31.24 9.81
CA ILE A 323 -25.46 30.87 10.53
C ILE A 323 -25.81 30.02 11.74
N ALA A 324 -25.23 28.82 11.83
CA ALA A 324 -25.23 27.98 13.02
C ALA A 324 -23.85 28.04 13.69
N ASP A 325 -23.82 28.65 14.87
CA ASP A 325 -22.59 28.92 15.61
C ASP A 325 -22.32 27.82 16.66
N GLY A 326 -21.37 26.94 16.38
CA GLY A 326 -20.89 25.88 17.28
C GLY A 326 -19.67 26.33 18.10
N ASN A 327 -19.19 25.43 18.98
CA ASN A 327 -18.02 25.73 19.82
C ASN A 327 -16.70 25.79 19.01
N LEU A 328 -16.54 24.91 18.02
CA LEU A 328 -15.30 24.76 17.25
C LEU A 328 -15.44 25.26 15.81
N TYR A 329 -16.66 25.21 15.27
CA TYR A 329 -16.93 25.51 13.86
C TYR A 329 -18.17 26.40 13.75
N THR A 330 -18.17 27.24 12.72
CA THR A 330 -19.33 27.95 12.25
C THR A 330 -19.82 27.34 10.95
N LEU A 331 -21.11 27.01 10.86
CA LEU A 331 -21.75 26.49 9.65
C LEU A 331 -22.58 27.62 9.04
N THR A 332 -22.27 28.03 7.82
CA THR A 332 -22.94 29.09 7.11
C THR A 332 -23.67 28.58 5.88
N ARG A 333 -25.00 28.76 5.83
CA ARG A 333 -25.80 28.48 4.65
C ARG A 333 -26.11 29.79 3.91
N ASP A 334 -25.68 29.89 2.67
CA ASP A 334 -26.04 30.99 1.77
C ASP A 334 -27.08 30.49 0.76
N ARG A 335 -28.30 31.00 0.86
CA ARG A 335 -29.43 30.62 0.00
C ARG A 335 -29.33 31.22 -1.41
N ALA A 336 -28.69 32.41 -1.54
CA ALA A 336 -28.50 33.02 -2.85
C ALA A 336 -27.40 32.32 -3.65
N ALA A 337 -26.28 31.98 -3.02
CA ALA A 337 -25.20 31.21 -3.61
C ALA A 337 -25.51 29.71 -3.62
N GLN A 338 -26.54 29.25 -2.94
CA GLN A 338 -26.88 27.83 -2.75
C GLN A 338 -25.73 27.01 -2.19
N THR A 339 -25.05 27.52 -1.16
CA THR A 339 -23.89 26.85 -0.57
C THR A 339 -24.03 26.65 0.93
N LEU A 340 -23.37 25.60 1.45
CA LEU A 340 -23.11 25.36 2.87
C LEU A 340 -21.60 25.38 3.10
N THR A 341 -21.12 26.30 3.94
CA THR A 341 -19.70 26.47 4.26
C THR A 341 -19.44 26.11 5.71
N VAL A 342 -18.32 25.43 5.97
CA VAL A 342 -17.81 25.11 7.29
C VAL A 342 -16.53 25.91 7.53
N VAL A 343 -16.52 26.72 8.61
CA VAL A 343 -15.40 27.59 8.98
C VAL A 343 -14.86 27.16 10.33
N ALA A 344 -13.55 26.97 10.44
CA ALA A 344 -12.88 26.71 11.71
C ALA A 344 -12.77 28.00 12.51
N LYS A 345 -13.19 28.00 13.81
CA LYS A 345 -13.11 29.18 14.68
C LYS A 345 -11.72 29.51 15.18
N THR A 346 -10.78 28.59 15.07
CA THR A 346 -9.41 28.78 15.55
C THR A 346 -8.63 29.80 14.72
N ASP A 347 -8.90 29.84 13.41
CA ASP A 347 -8.14 30.62 12.42
C ASP A 347 -9.02 31.26 11.33
N ASP A 348 -10.32 31.21 11.51
CA ASP A 348 -11.35 31.75 10.59
C ASP A 348 -11.21 31.25 9.15
N ARG A 349 -10.77 29.98 8.99
CA ARG A 349 -10.47 29.35 7.72
C ARG A 349 -11.64 28.48 7.23
N ASP A 350 -12.01 28.64 5.97
CA ASP A 350 -12.92 27.70 5.29
C ASP A 350 -12.27 26.31 5.23
N ILE A 351 -12.91 25.28 5.79
CA ILE A 351 -12.42 23.90 5.74
C ILE A 351 -13.17 23.03 4.74
N ALA A 352 -14.43 23.36 4.46
CA ALA A 352 -15.21 22.72 3.40
C ALA A 352 -16.34 23.64 2.91
N ARG A 353 -16.66 23.54 1.62
CA ARG A 353 -17.82 24.21 1.01
C ARG A 353 -18.53 23.26 0.08
N TYR A 354 -19.85 23.25 0.15
CA TYR A 354 -20.72 22.36 -0.61
C TYR A 354 -21.76 23.16 -1.38
N ASP A 355 -22.23 22.62 -2.51
CA ASP A 355 -23.42 23.12 -3.19
C ASP A 355 -24.72 22.63 -2.49
N SER A 356 -25.87 22.99 -3.06
CA SER A 356 -27.18 22.61 -2.54
C SER A 356 -27.49 21.10 -2.62
N GLN A 357 -26.72 20.35 -3.39
CA GLN A 357 -26.83 18.90 -3.54
C GLN A 357 -25.82 18.15 -2.65
N GLY A 358 -24.97 18.87 -1.94
CA GLY A 358 -23.92 18.29 -1.10
C GLY A 358 -22.64 17.95 -1.88
N THR A 359 -22.51 18.42 -3.12
CA THR A 359 -21.28 18.27 -3.88
C THR A 359 -20.18 19.16 -3.31
N VAL A 360 -18.98 18.63 -3.13
CA VAL A 360 -17.84 19.37 -2.60
C VAL A 360 -17.33 20.39 -3.62
N LEU A 361 -17.44 21.67 -3.29
CA LEU A 361 -16.89 22.79 -4.07
C LEU A 361 -15.46 23.11 -3.66
N MET A 362 -15.14 22.93 -2.38
CA MET A 362 -13.81 23.14 -1.81
C MET A 362 -13.65 22.27 -0.56
N ALA A 363 -12.43 21.78 -0.35
CA ALA A 363 -12.03 21.10 0.90
C ALA A 363 -10.56 21.38 1.22
N SER A 364 -10.28 21.77 2.46
CA SER A 364 -8.94 22.01 2.97
C SER A 364 -8.88 21.78 4.48
N PRO A 365 -9.24 20.58 4.96
CA PRO A 365 -9.20 20.27 6.39
C PRO A 365 -7.76 20.13 6.88
N SER A 366 -7.49 20.62 8.08
CA SER A 366 -6.30 20.25 8.84
C SER A 366 -6.46 18.84 9.45
N ARG A 367 -5.37 18.29 9.96
CA ARG A 367 -5.40 17.03 10.72
C ARG A 367 -6.32 17.14 11.95
N GLN A 368 -6.30 18.30 12.62
CA GLN A 368 -7.15 18.56 13.78
C GLN A 368 -8.63 18.60 13.39
N ASP A 369 -8.98 19.22 12.26
CA ASP A 369 -10.35 19.25 11.75
C ASP A 369 -10.87 17.83 11.49
N ARG A 370 -10.07 16.98 10.84
CA ARG A 370 -10.43 15.57 10.57
C ARG A 370 -10.73 14.79 11.85
N GLN A 371 -9.91 14.99 12.89
CA GLN A 371 -10.12 14.34 14.19
C GLN A 371 -11.38 14.86 14.87
N GLN A 372 -11.54 16.16 14.97
CA GLN A 372 -12.68 16.78 15.66
C GLN A 372 -14.02 16.42 15.00
N TRP A 373 -14.07 16.40 13.66
CA TRP A 373 -15.30 16.03 12.96
C TRP A 373 -15.64 14.54 13.10
N ARG A 374 -14.67 13.64 13.27
CA ARG A 374 -14.95 12.24 13.66
C ARG A 374 -15.58 12.15 15.04
N GLU A 375 -15.07 12.90 16.00
CA GLU A 375 -15.64 12.95 17.36
C GLU A 375 -17.05 13.52 17.35
N ILE A 376 -17.31 14.56 16.54
CA ILE A 376 -18.66 15.12 16.36
C ILE A 376 -19.58 14.07 15.73
N ALA A 377 -19.15 13.39 14.67
CA ALA A 377 -19.94 12.34 14.01
C ALA A 377 -20.35 11.25 14.98
N ALA A 378 -19.42 10.78 15.82
CA ALA A 378 -19.69 9.75 16.84
C ALA A 378 -20.68 10.18 17.94
N ARG A 379 -20.90 11.49 18.16
CA ARG A 379 -21.84 12.03 19.15
C ARG A 379 -23.22 12.34 18.58
N ILE A 380 -23.33 12.49 17.28
CA ILE A 380 -24.58 12.88 16.60
C ILE A 380 -25.35 11.63 16.12
N GLN A 381 -24.66 10.51 15.84
CA GLN A 381 -25.26 9.20 15.57
C GLN A 381 -25.91 8.65 16.84
#